data_57235d7ce86a33fab2d411adf4d343ff
#
_entry.id   57235d7ce86a33fab2d411adf4d343ff
#
_cell.length_a   1.000
_cell.length_b   1.000
_cell.length_c   1.000
_cell.angle_alpha   90.00
_cell.angle_beta   90.00
_cell.angle_gamma   90.00
#
_symmetry.space_group_name_H-M   'P 1'
#
loop_
_entity.id
_entity.type
_entity.pdbx_description
1 polymer ?
#
loop_
_entity_poly.entity_id
_entity_poly.type
_entity_poly.pdbx_seq_one_letter_code
_entity_poly.pdbx_strand_id
1 'polypeptide(L)'
;MKENIIQQKSFLFAIRIINLYKHLTAKKKEFVLSKQILRCGTSIGANIEESIGGRSDKEFLFKLELSYKEARETIYWLKLLKETDYITITEFKSVFVEAEEICKILAKIIITLKGKI
;
A
#
# COMPACT_ATOMS: atom_id res chain seq x y z
N MET A 1 20.64 -13.90 0.00
CA MET A 1 19.68 -13.23 -0.88
C MET A 1 19.56 -11.77 -0.47
N LYS A 2 19.56 -10.91 -1.45
CA LYS A 2 19.34 -9.49 -1.17
C LYS A 2 17.97 -9.27 -0.54
N GLU A 3 17.93 -8.40 0.45
CA GLU A 3 16.66 -7.98 1.01
C GLU A 3 15.84 -7.28 -0.07
N ASN A 4 14.59 -7.62 -0.12
CA ASN A 4 13.66 -7.05 -1.09
C ASN A 4 13.22 -5.66 -0.64
N ILE A 5 13.61 -4.63 -1.40
CA ILE A 5 13.29 -3.24 -1.05
C ILE A 5 11.79 -3.02 -0.96
N ILE A 6 11.02 -3.57 -1.88
CA ILE A 6 9.56 -3.39 -1.87
C ILE A 6 8.93 -4.10 -0.66
N GLN A 7 9.48 -5.23 -0.25
CA GLN A 7 9.04 -5.94 0.94
C GLN A 7 9.21 -5.07 2.18
N GLN A 8 10.37 -4.47 2.33
CA GLN A 8 10.68 -3.60 3.46
C GLN A 8 9.81 -2.34 3.45
N LYS A 9 9.73 -1.67 2.30
CA LYS A 9 8.94 -0.43 2.17
C LYS A 9 7.46 -0.67 2.45
N SER A 10 6.91 -1.75 1.95
CA SER A 10 5.50 -2.05 2.16
C SER A 10 5.20 -2.41 3.61
N PHE A 11 6.13 -3.05 4.30
CA PHE A 11 5.98 -3.35 5.72
C PHE A 11 5.98 -2.06 6.54
N LEU A 12 6.94 -1.16 6.31
CA LEU A 12 7.00 0.11 7.00
C LEU A 12 5.78 0.98 6.69
N PHE A 13 5.31 0.94 5.45
CA PHE A 13 4.11 1.65 5.05
C PHE A 13 2.88 1.13 5.80
N ALA A 14 2.78 -0.20 5.96
CA ALA A 14 1.67 -0.80 6.71
C ALA A 14 1.64 -0.27 8.15
N ILE A 15 2.80 -0.12 8.77
CA ILE A 15 2.90 0.45 10.12
C ILE A 15 2.34 1.88 10.13
N ARG A 16 2.69 2.70 9.14
CA ARG A 16 2.17 4.05 9.04
C ARG A 16 0.65 4.07 8.88
N ILE A 17 0.12 3.16 8.08
CA ILE A 17 -1.33 3.06 7.87
C ILE A 17 -2.04 2.65 9.16
N ILE A 18 -1.46 1.72 9.92
CA ILE A 18 -2.04 1.33 11.20
C ILE A 18 -2.06 2.52 12.17
N ASN A 19 -0.98 3.30 12.20
CA ASN A 19 -0.93 4.50 13.06
C ASN A 19 -1.94 5.55 12.60
N LEU A 20 -2.13 5.71 11.30
CA LEU A 20 -3.15 6.60 10.77
C LEU A 20 -4.55 6.13 11.17
N TYR A 21 -4.81 4.82 11.08
CA TYR A 21 -6.07 4.23 11.51
C TYR A 21 -6.35 4.54 12.99
N LYS A 22 -5.34 4.37 13.85
CA LYS A 22 -5.49 4.66 15.28
C LYS A 22 -5.84 6.13 15.51
N HIS A 23 -5.19 7.03 14.79
CA HIS A 23 -5.47 8.45 14.88
C HIS A 23 -6.90 8.78 14.41
N LEU A 24 -7.30 8.24 13.28
CA LEU A 24 -8.62 8.48 12.71
C LEU A 24 -9.74 8.01 13.64
N THR A 25 -9.57 6.83 14.25
CA THR A 25 -10.61 6.29 15.14
C THR A 25 -10.58 6.96 16.51
N ALA A 26 -9.40 7.16 17.11
CA ALA A 26 -9.30 7.70 18.46
C ALA A 26 -9.55 9.21 18.53
N LYS A 27 -9.00 9.98 17.59
CA LYS A 27 -9.05 11.44 17.63
C LYS A 27 -10.13 12.02 16.75
N LYS A 28 -10.34 11.48 15.56
CA LYS A 28 -11.29 12.01 14.58
C LYS A 28 -12.63 11.31 14.63
N LYS A 29 -12.74 10.21 15.36
CA LYS A 29 -13.98 9.42 15.47
C LYS A 29 -14.51 8.99 14.10
N GLU A 30 -13.61 8.71 13.18
CA GLU A 30 -13.95 8.24 11.84
C GLU A 30 -13.79 6.73 11.81
N PHE A 31 -14.88 5.99 11.54
CA PHE A 31 -14.88 4.53 11.66
C PHE A 31 -15.21 3.78 10.38
N VAL A 32 -15.45 4.49 9.29
CA VAL A 32 -15.85 3.88 8.01
C VAL A 32 -14.69 3.92 7.01
N LEU A 33 -14.24 5.13 6.68
CA LEU A 33 -13.11 5.29 5.74
C LEU A 33 -11.82 4.71 6.31
N SER A 34 -11.65 4.85 7.63
CA SER A 34 -10.47 4.33 8.33
C SER A 34 -10.33 2.83 8.16
N LYS A 35 -11.44 2.08 8.16
CA LYS A 35 -11.39 0.63 7.95
C LYS A 35 -10.96 0.29 6.53
N GLN A 36 -11.43 1.05 5.56
CA GLN A 36 -11.07 0.81 4.16
C GLN A 36 -9.57 1.02 3.92
N ILE A 37 -9.03 2.12 4.45
CA ILE A 37 -7.61 2.40 4.26
C ILE A 37 -6.74 1.42 5.05
N LEU A 38 -7.18 0.99 6.23
CA LEU A 38 -6.48 -0.02 7.01
C LEU A 38 -6.36 -1.31 6.21
N ARG A 39 -7.47 -1.77 5.64
CA ARG A 39 -7.52 -3.01 4.85
C ARG A 39 -6.60 -2.94 3.65
N CYS A 40 -6.78 -1.93 2.78
CA CYS A 40 -6.00 -1.88 1.54
C CYS A 40 -4.53 -1.51 1.80
N GLY A 41 -4.27 -0.61 2.73
CA GLY A 41 -2.91 -0.17 3.02
C GLY A 41 -2.03 -1.26 3.63
N THR A 42 -2.62 -2.18 4.40
CA THR A 42 -1.87 -3.32 4.95
C THR A 42 -1.83 -4.49 3.96
N SER A 43 -2.79 -4.56 3.03
CA SER A 43 -2.82 -5.62 2.02
C SER A 43 -1.71 -5.50 0.99
N ILE A 44 -1.15 -4.31 0.81
CA ILE A 44 0.00 -4.12 -0.09
C ILE A 44 1.13 -5.06 0.32
N GLY A 45 1.58 -4.95 1.55
CA GLY A 45 2.67 -5.77 2.07
C GLY A 45 2.28 -7.24 2.22
N ALA A 46 1.03 -7.52 2.59
CA ALA A 46 0.57 -8.89 2.73
C ALA A 46 0.67 -9.65 1.41
N ASN A 47 0.27 -9.02 0.29
CA ASN A 47 0.38 -9.63 -1.02
C ASN A 47 1.83 -9.80 -1.45
N ILE A 48 2.69 -8.86 -1.11
CA ILE A 48 4.12 -8.98 -1.41
C ILE A 48 4.73 -10.15 -0.64
N GLU A 49 4.39 -10.31 0.64
CA GLU A 49 4.84 -11.46 1.42
C GLU A 49 4.40 -12.78 0.80
N GLU A 50 3.14 -12.84 0.37
CA GLU A 50 2.61 -14.04 -0.25
C GLU A 50 3.28 -14.32 -1.60
N SER A 51 3.71 -13.27 -2.32
CA SER A 51 4.39 -13.46 -3.59
C SER A 51 5.72 -14.19 -3.43
N ILE A 52 6.41 -13.93 -2.32
CA ILE A 52 7.73 -14.52 -2.06
C ILE A 52 7.61 -16.03 -1.83
N GLY A 53 6.48 -16.49 -1.25
CA GLY A 53 6.22 -17.91 -1.06
C GLY A 53 5.59 -18.59 -2.27
N GLY A 54 5.45 -17.88 -3.39
CA GLY A 54 4.78 -18.40 -4.58
C GLY A 54 5.56 -19.52 -5.25
N ARG A 55 4.85 -20.37 -5.98
CA ARG A 55 5.40 -21.56 -6.63
C ARG A 55 5.89 -21.32 -8.04
N SER A 56 5.47 -20.22 -8.67
CA SER A 56 5.78 -19.96 -10.07
C SER A 56 5.88 -18.46 -10.31
N ASP A 57 6.49 -18.09 -11.44
CA ASP A 57 6.58 -16.71 -11.86
C ASP A 57 5.20 -16.09 -12.10
N LYS A 58 4.25 -16.88 -12.58
CA LYS A 58 2.88 -16.42 -12.79
C LYS A 58 2.19 -16.09 -11.46
N GLU A 59 2.38 -16.94 -10.46
CA GLU A 59 1.80 -16.70 -9.14
C GLU A 59 2.45 -15.48 -8.50
N PHE A 60 3.76 -15.35 -8.62
CA PHE A 60 4.50 -14.19 -8.13
C PHE A 60 3.97 -12.91 -8.77
N LEU A 61 3.85 -12.90 -10.09
CA LEU A 61 3.31 -11.74 -10.83
C LEU A 61 1.89 -11.41 -10.38
N PHE A 62 1.03 -12.41 -10.26
CA PHE A 62 -0.36 -12.22 -9.86
C PHE A 62 -0.44 -11.52 -8.50
N LYS A 63 0.37 -11.95 -7.52
CA LYS A 63 0.38 -11.34 -6.19
C LYS A 63 0.88 -9.90 -6.22
N LEU A 64 1.88 -9.60 -7.05
CA LEU A 64 2.36 -8.23 -7.20
C LEU A 64 1.32 -7.33 -7.85
N GLU A 65 0.55 -7.86 -8.80
CA GLU A 65 -0.54 -7.10 -9.41
C GLU A 65 -1.65 -6.80 -8.39
N LEU A 66 -1.96 -7.74 -7.51
CA LEU A 66 -2.90 -7.50 -6.43
C LEU A 66 -2.36 -6.41 -5.49
N SER A 67 -1.08 -6.47 -5.15
CA SER A 67 -0.44 -5.48 -4.29
C SER A 67 -0.53 -4.09 -4.92
N TYR A 68 -0.25 -3.97 -6.22
CA TYR A 68 -0.34 -2.72 -6.95
C TYR A 68 -1.77 -2.14 -6.90
N LYS A 69 -2.75 -3.00 -7.11
CA LYS A 69 -4.16 -2.61 -7.04
C LYS A 69 -4.51 -2.05 -5.65
N GLU A 70 -4.05 -2.71 -4.60
CA GLU A 70 -4.29 -2.25 -3.23
C GLU A 70 -3.59 -0.92 -2.96
N ALA A 71 -2.40 -0.71 -3.51
CA ALA A 71 -1.70 0.56 -3.37
C ALA A 71 -2.45 1.69 -4.05
N ARG A 72 -3.01 1.45 -5.23
CA ARG A 72 -3.83 2.42 -5.94
C ARG A 72 -5.09 2.77 -5.14
N GLU A 73 -5.73 1.77 -4.55
CA GLU A 73 -6.91 1.99 -3.72
C GLU A 73 -6.55 2.80 -2.47
N THR A 74 -5.40 2.53 -1.87
CA THR A 74 -4.94 3.29 -0.70
C THR A 74 -4.82 4.77 -1.02
N ILE A 75 -4.28 5.11 -2.19
CA ILE A 75 -4.16 6.51 -2.62
C ILE A 75 -5.54 7.15 -2.75
N TYR A 76 -6.50 6.42 -3.28
CA TYR A 76 -7.88 6.92 -3.39
C TYR A 76 -8.45 7.31 -2.02
N TRP A 77 -8.32 6.42 -1.03
CA TRP A 77 -8.82 6.72 0.31
C TRP A 77 -8.08 7.88 0.97
N LEU A 78 -6.76 7.98 0.74
CA LEU A 78 -5.98 9.12 1.24
C LEU A 78 -6.50 10.44 0.69
N LYS A 79 -6.82 10.48 -0.60
CA LYS A 79 -7.37 11.68 -1.24
C LYS A 79 -8.71 12.05 -0.65
N LEU A 80 -9.58 11.06 -0.41
CA LEU A 80 -10.88 11.32 0.21
C LEU A 80 -10.74 11.85 1.63
N LEU A 81 -9.82 11.27 2.41
CA LEU A 81 -9.58 11.74 3.77
C LEU A 81 -9.11 13.18 3.80
N LYS A 82 -8.25 13.56 2.85
CA LYS A 82 -7.78 14.94 2.74
C LYS A 82 -8.92 15.89 2.34
N GLU A 83 -9.68 15.53 1.30
CA GLU A 83 -10.75 16.38 0.78
C GLU A 83 -11.88 16.56 1.76
N THR A 84 -12.06 15.65 2.69
CA THR A 84 -13.11 15.70 3.71
C THR A 84 -12.58 16.16 5.07
N ASP A 85 -11.36 16.68 5.11
CA ASP A 85 -10.75 17.34 6.27
C ASP A 85 -10.44 16.42 7.46
N TYR A 86 -10.32 15.11 7.24
CA TYR A 86 -9.88 14.20 8.29
C TYR A 86 -8.37 14.20 8.47
N ILE A 87 -7.63 14.56 7.41
CA ILE A 87 -6.18 14.74 7.50
C ILE A 87 -5.82 16.05 6.81
N THR A 88 -4.72 16.65 7.25
CA THR A 88 -4.24 17.90 6.67
C THR A 88 -3.51 17.64 5.35
N ILE A 89 -3.28 18.69 4.58
CA ILE A 89 -2.48 18.62 3.35
C ILE A 89 -1.08 18.09 3.65
N THR A 90 -0.49 18.52 4.75
CA THR A 90 0.87 18.08 5.15
C THR A 90 0.88 16.60 5.48
N GLU A 91 -0.11 16.14 6.25
CA GLU A 91 -0.25 14.72 6.58
C GLU A 91 -0.46 13.89 5.32
N PHE A 92 -1.33 14.38 4.43
CA PHE A 92 -1.60 13.70 3.16
C PHE A 92 -0.31 13.52 2.34
N LYS A 93 0.43 14.61 2.12
CA LYS A 93 1.64 14.56 1.31
C LYS A 93 2.68 13.58 1.86
N SER A 94 2.80 13.53 3.18
CA SER A 94 3.76 12.64 3.84
C SER A 94 3.48 11.17 3.55
N VAL A 95 2.22 10.77 3.60
CA VAL A 95 1.83 9.37 3.33
C VAL A 95 1.76 9.10 1.82
N PHE A 96 1.26 10.07 1.06
CA PHE A 96 1.09 9.94 -0.38
C PHE A 96 2.42 9.68 -1.09
N VAL A 97 3.49 10.38 -0.70
CA VAL A 97 4.81 10.19 -1.31
C VAL A 97 5.26 8.74 -1.20
N GLU A 98 5.04 8.12 -0.05
CA GLU A 98 5.44 6.71 0.15
C GLU A 98 4.55 5.75 -0.64
N ALA A 99 3.26 6.01 -0.67
CA ALA A 99 2.33 5.18 -1.45
C ALA A 99 2.66 5.26 -2.94
N GLU A 100 2.96 6.46 -3.44
CA GLU A 100 3.33 6.67 -4.84
C GLU A 100 4.63 5.96 -5.18
N GLU A 101 5.61 6.04 -4.29
CA GLU A 101 6.88 5.34 -4.48
C GLU A 101 6.67 3.83 -4.59
N ILE A 102 5.85 3.27 -3.71
CA ILE A 102 5.52 1.84 -3.74
C ILE A 102 4.87 1.49 -5.08
N CYS A 103 3.92 2.30 -5.55
CA CYS A 103 3.27 2.08 -6.85
C CYS A 103 4.29 2.05 -7.98
N LYS A 104 5.23 2.99 -7.98
CA LYS A 104 6.25 3.07 -9.04
C LYS A 104 7.18 1.85 -9.03
N ILE A 105 7.60 1.41 -7.85
CA ILE A 105 8.45 0.23 -7.72
C ILE A 105 7.71 -1.01 -8.21
N LEU A 106 6.47 -1.20 -7.76
CA LEU A 106 5.65 -2.34 -8.17
C LEU A 106 5.42 -2.34 -9.67
N ALA A 107 5.07 -1.19 -10.25
CA ALA A 107 4.83 -1.09 -11.67
C ALA A 107 6.08 -1.50 -12.48
N LYS A 108 7.25 -1.07 -12.04
CA LYS A 108 8.50 -1.42 -12.71
C LYS A 108 8.78 -2.92 -12.65
N ILE A 109 8.59 -3.54 -11.49
CA ILE A 109 8.77 -4.97 -11.32
C ILE A 109 7.79 -5.75 -12.19
N ILE A 110 6.52 -5.34 -12.17
CA ILE A 110 5.46 -5.99 -12.94
C ILE A 110 5.77 -5.95 -14.45
N ILE A 111 6.18 -4.79 -14.96
CA ILE A 111 6.53 -4.63 -16.36
C ILE A 111 7.69 -5.56 -16.73
N THR A 112 8.72 -5.61 -15.90
CA THR A 112 9.87 -6.47 -16.11
C THR A 112 9.47 -7.95 -16.15
N LEU A 113 8.62 -8.37 -15.20
CA LEU A 113 8.15 -9.75 -15.12
C LEU A 113 7.31 -10.14 -16.33
N LYS A 114 6.43 -9.26 -16.79
CA LYS A 114 5.60 -9.53 -17.97
C LYS A 114 6.43 -9.71 -19.22
N GLY A 115 7.57 -9.03 -19.31
CA GLY A 115 8.48 -9.21 -20.43
C GLY A 115 9.20 -10.55 -20.43
N LYS A 116 9.23 -11.26 -19.27
CA LYS A 116 9.91 -12.56 -19.14
C LYS A 116 8.94 -13.73 -19.21
N ILE A 117 7.69 -13.49 -18.98
CA ILE A 117 6.63 -14.50 -18.99
C ILE A 117 5.85 -14.38 -20.29
#